data_ac96ebca836f6f9c1ecc9b634b9e3c0a
#
_entry.id   ac96ebca836f6f9c1ecc9b634b9e3c0a
#
_cell.length_a   1.000
_cell.length_b   1.000
_cell.length_c   1.000
_cell.angle_alpha   90.00
_cell.angle_beta   90.00
_cell.angle_gamma   90.00
#
_symmetry.space_group_name_H-M   'P 1'
#
loop_
_entity.id
_entity.type
_entity.pdbx_description
1 polymer ?
#
loop_
_entity_poly.entity_id
_entity_poly.type
_entity_poly.pdbx_seq_one_letter_code
_entity_poly.pdbx_strand_id
1 'polypeptide(L)'
;YLDRLNWTDDLKVGQYTLRLHGINTCYVSDKEDENHKQILPNELFYATKNNGVVNVSVMHHPLDFIKDKKDIEKAMDELYPIQFYGHVHHQSIEKNGTLKIFSGAIMPPKGESNCEDGYEPVFNIIEFKDGHGFITVTVNPYQWEWTSKNDGRFNAIQPEPSCQINVDDSSQYALSIEK
;
A
#
# COMPACT_ATOMS: atom_id res chain seq x y z
N TYR A 1 -17.28 -1.37 -18.33
CA TYR A 1 -17.64 -1.11 -16.93
C TYR A 1 -16.44 -1.32 -16.00
N LEU A 2 -15.64 -2.39 -16.21
CA LEU A 2 -14.45 -2.70 -15.38
C LEU A 2 -13.33 -1.65 -15.56
N ASP A 3 -13.20 -1.01 -16.72
CA ASP A 3 -12.20 0.03 -17.01
C ASP A 3 -12.28 1.26 -16.11
N ARG A 4 -13.39 1.42 -15.35
CA ARG A 4 -13.56 2.50 -14.37
C ARG A 4 -13.21 2.06 -12.93
N LEU A 5 -13.04 0.76 -12.73
CA LEU A 5 -12.74 0.18 -11.42
C LEU A 5 -11.25 -0.11 -11.25
N ASN A 6 -10.51 -0.19 -12.36
CA ASN A 6 -9.08 -0.47 -12.35
C ASN A 6 -8.33 0.45 -13.31
N TRP A 7 -7.10 0.73 -12.95
CA TRP A 7 -6.10 1.33 -13.84
C TRP A 7 -4.75 0.64 -13.66
N THR A 8 -3.90 0.72 -14.65
CA THR A 8 -2.51 0.25 -14.57
C THR A 8 -1.57 1.32 -15.07
N ASP A 9 -0.39 1.41 -14.43
CA ASP A 9 0.71 2.25 -14.87
C ASP A 9 2.04 1.57 -14.59
N ASP A 10 3.04 1.78 -15.45
CA ASP A 10 4.34 1.11 -15.37
C ASP A 10 5.44 2.13 -15.00
N LEU A 11 6.16 1.84 -13.92
CA LEU A 11 7.35 2.57 -13.50
C LEU A 11 8.61 1.75 -13.75
N LYS A 12 9.64 2.35 -14.35
CA LYS A 12 10.94 1.69 -14.55
C LYS A 12 11.84 1.86 -13.33
N VAL A 13 12.42 0.74 -12.88
CA VAL A 13 13.42 0.68 -11.81
C VAL A 13 14.59 -0.14 -12.31
N GLY A 14 15.60 0.55 -12.86
CA GLY A 14 16.71 -0.13 -13.54
C GLY A 14 16.21 -0.99 -14.71
N GLN A 15 16.53 -2.28 -14.68
CA GLN A 15 16.08 -3.24 -15.69
C GLN A 15 14.66 -3.78 -15.46
N TYR A 16 14.08 -3.53 -14.30
CA TYR A 16 12.75 -4.04 -13.91
C TYR A 16 11.63 -3.04 -14.16
N THR A 17 10.40 -3.52 -14.07
CA THR A 17 9.19 -2.73 -14.15
C THR A 17 8.36 -2.95 -12.91
N LEU A 18 7.98 -1.89 -12.20
CA LEU A 18 6.90 -1.93 -11.23
C LEU A 18 5.61 -1.64 -11.98
N ARG A 19 4.69 -2.57 -11.98
CA ARG A 19 3.35 -2.38 -12.54
C ARG A 19 2.37 -2.06 -11.44
N LEU A 20 1.95 -0.81 -11.39
CA LEU A 20 0.93 -0.34 -10.45
C LEU A 20 -0.45 -0.77 -10.95
N HIS A 21 -1.23 -1.37 -10.07
CA HIS A 21 -2.63 -1.72 -10.29
C HIS A 21 -3.48 -0.95 -9.29
N GLY A 22 -4.13 0.13 -9.75
CA GLY A 22 -5.10 0.86 -8.94
C GLY A 22 -6.43 0.14 -8.96
N ILE A 23 -6.89 -0.32 -7.80
CA ILE A 23 -8.16 -1.02 -7.61
C ILE A 23 -9.11 -0.09 -6.88
N ASN A 24 -10.18 0.31 -7.56
CA ASN A 24 -11.17 1.22 -6.99
C ASN A 24 -12.08 0.48 -6.01
N THR A 25 -11.71 0.48 -4.76
CA THR A 25 -12.52 -0.08 -3.67
C THR A 25 -13.59 0.88 -3.16
N CYS A 26 -13.63 2.13 -3.65
CA CYS A 26 -14.61 3.14 -3.23
C CYS A 26 -15.88 3.16 -4.09
N TYR A 27 -16.03 2.27 -5.06
CA TYR A 27 -17.14 2.32 -6.02
C TYR A 27 -18.52 2.15 -5.37
N VAL A 28 -18.60 1.35 -4.32
CA VAL A 28 -19.84 1.10 -3.54
C VAL A 28 -19.71 1.61 -2.10
N SER A 29 -18.70 2.45 -1.85
CA SER A 29 -18.41 3.00 -0.53
C SER A 29 -19.51 3.95 -0.05
N ASP A 30 -19.85 3.88 1.22
CA ASP A 30 -20.75 4.79 1.90
C ASP A 30 -20.24 5.12 3.33
N LYS A 31 -21.02 5.92 4.08
CA LYS A 31 -20.65 6.32 5.44
C LYS A 31 -20.67 5.18 6.49
N GLU A 32 -21.12 4.00 6.09
CA GLU A 32 -21.25 2.82 6.95
C GLU A 32 -20.30 1.69 6.54
N ASP A 33 -19.23 2.02 5.79
CA ASP A 33 -18.24 1.04 5.28
C ASP A 33 -17.65 0.16 6.38
N GLU A 34 -17.52 0.66 7.61
CA GLU A 34 -17.05 -0.14 8.75
C GLU A 34 -18.04 -1.27 9.12
N ASN A 35 -19.34 -1.06 8.90
CA ASN A 35 -20.40 -2.01 9.19
C ASN A 35 -20.76 -2.87 7.99
N HIS A 36 -20.64 -2.32 6.79
CA HIS A 36 -21.05 -2.95 5.54
C HIS A 36 -19.82 -3.31 4.70
N LYS A 37 -19.44 -4.57 4.74
CA LYS A 37 -18.36 -5.10 3.90
C LYS A 37 -18.66 -4.88 2.41
N GLN A 38 -17.74 -4.29 1.70
CA GLN A 38 -17.88 -4.02 0.28
C GLN A 38 -17.83 -5.30 -0.55
N ILE A 39 -18.70 -5.37 -1.55
CA ILE A 39 -18.74 -6.50 -2.50
C ILE A 39 -18.15 -6.02 -3.81
N LEU A 40 -17.01 -6.56 -4.17
CA LEU A 40 -16.30 -6.23 -5.40
C LEU A 40 -16.12 -7.50 -6.25
N PRO A 41 -16.15 -7.38 -7.59
CA PRO A 41 -15.86 -8.51 -8.47
C PRO A 41 -14.43 -9.05 -8.21
N ASN A 42 -14.30 -10.34 -8.05
CA ASN A 42 -12.99 -10.97 -7.77
C ASN A 42 -11.97 -10.71 -8.87
N GLU A 43 -12.42 -10.51 -10.10
CA GLU A 43 -11.59 -10.22 -11.27
C GLU A 43 -10.77 -8.94 -11.12
N LEU A 44 -11.21 -8.00 -10.26
CA LEU A 44 -10.46 -6.77 -9.98
C LEU A 44 -9.12 -7.00 -9.29
N PHE A 45 -8.99 -8.14 -8.60
CA PHE A 45 -7.81 -8.46 -7.79
C PHE A 45 -6.80 -9.33 -8.52
N TYR A 46 -7.05 -9.71 -9.78
CA TYR A 46 -6.13 -10.52 -10.55
C TYR A 46 -5.15 -9.70 -11.38
N ALA A 47 -3.92 -10.17 -11.44
CA ALA A 47 -2.86 -9.65 -12.29
C ALA A 47 -2.08 -10.78 -12.96
N THR A 48 -1.45 -10.49 -14.09
CA THR A 48 -0.56 -11.45 -14.74
C THR A 48 0.86 -11.28 -14.22
N LYS A 49 1.50 -12.38 -13.84
CA LYS A 49 2.92 -12.41 -13.53
C LYS A 49 3.74 -12.45 -14.82
N ASN A 50 4.72 -11.58 -14.92
CA ASN A 50 5.65 -11.53 -16.05
C ASN A 50 7.08 -11.39 -15.53
N ASN A 51 8.05 -12.00 -16.23
CA ASN A 51 9.46 -11.87 -15.87
C ASN A 51 9.90 -10.40 -15.89
N GLY A 52 10.64 -9.99 -14.88
CA GLY A 52 11.13 -8.62 -14.76
C GLY A 52 10.05 -7.58 -14.41
N VAL A 53 8.81 -8.04 -14.08
CA VAL A 53 7.70 -7.17 -13.66
C VAL A 53 7.26 -7.53 -12.25
N VAL A 54 7.25 -6.54 -11.37
CA VAL A 54 6.68 -6.65 -10.03
C VAL A 54 5.33 -5.95 -10.02
N ASN A 55 4.27 -6.71 -9.75
CA ASN A 55 2.95 -6.14 -9.60
C ASN A 55 2.82 -5.46 -8.22
N VAL A 56 2.26 -4.27 -8.20
CA VAL A 56 2.01 -3.47 -7.00
C VAL A 56 0.54 -3.10 -6.95
N SER A 57 -0.18 -3.46 -5.90
CA SER A 57 -1.57 -3.02 -5.74
C SER A 57 -1.66 -1.69 -5.02
N VAL A 58 -2.60 -0.85 -5.44
CA VAL A 58 -2.92 0.44 -4.81
C VAL A 58 -4.43 0.49 -4.58
N MET A 59 -4.85 0.46 -3.31
CA MET A 59 -6.25 0.44 -2.91
C MET A 59 -6.51 1.45 -1.79
N HIS A 60 -7.73 1.98 -1.73
CA HIS A 60 -8.12 2.82 -0.61
C HIS A 60 -8.46 1.97 0.61
N HIS A 61 -9.39 1.01 0.49
CA HIS A 61 -9.80 0.18 1.61
C HIS A 61 -8.90 -1.03 1.79
N PRO A 62 -8.43 -1.31 3.01
CA PRO A 62 -7.83 -2.59 3.37
C PRO A 62 -8.80 -3.76 3.14
N LEU A 63 -8.26 -4.96 3.01
CA LEU A 63 -9.06 -6.16 2.74
C LEU A 63 -10.09 -6.47 3.84
N ASP A 64 -9.90 -5.94 5.06
CA ASP A 64 -10.86 -6.07 6.16
C ASP A 64 -12.22 -5.43 5.86
N PHE A 65 -12.25 -4.46 4.95
CA PHE A 65 -13.47 -3.79 4.49
C PHE A 65 -14.13 -4.50 3.30
N ILE A 66 -13.57 -5.63 2.82
CA ILE A 66 -14.06 -6.36 1.67
C ILE A 66 -14.67 -7.68 2.13
N LYS A 67 -15.84 -8.04 1.55
CA LYS A 67 -16.45 -9.33 1.74
C LYS A 67 -15.59 -10.41 1.09
N ASP A 68 -15.62 -11.61 1.65
CA ASP A 68 -14.85 -12.75 1.14
C ASP A 68 -13.32 -12.55 1.20
N LYS A 69 -12.86 -11.75 2.19
CA LYS A 69 -11.45 -11.38 2.44
C LYS A 69 -10.49 -12.55 2.24
N LYS A 70 -10.77 -13.74 2.78
CA LYS A 70 -9.81 -14.87 2.80
C LYS A 70 -9.40 -15.34 1.40
N ASP A 71 -10.34 -15.41 0.48
CA ASP A 71 -10.07 -15.86 -0.88
C ASP A 71 -9.32 -14.78 -1.67
N ILE A 72 -9.73 -13.53 -1.47
CA ILE A 72 -9.07 -12.36 -2.08
C ILE A 72 -7.66 -12.18 -1.54
N GLU A 73 -7.45 -12.27 -0.23
CA GLU A 73 -6.15 -12.10 0.41
C GLU A 73 -5.10 -13.09 -0.14
N LYS A 74 -5.48 -14.36 -0.28
CA LYS A 74 -4.59 -15.36 -0.86
C LYS A 74 -4.17 -14.99 -2.29
N ALA A 75 -5.12 -14.58 -3.13
CA ALA A 75 -4.81 -14.16 -4.50
C ALA A 75 -3.94 -12.90 -4.52
N MET A 76 -4.23 -11.94 -3.64
CA MET A 76 -3.45 -10.71 -3.52
C MET A 76 -2.01 -10.99 -3.08
N ASP A 77 -1.81 -11.83 -2.08
CA ASP A 77 -0.47 -12.17 -1.58
C ASP A 77 0.36 -12.96 -2.62
N GLU A 78 -0.28 -13.75 -3.47
CA GLU A 78 0.39 -14.44 -4.57
C GLU A 78 0.76 -13.52 -5.74
N LEU A 79 -0.02 -12.48 -6.01
CA LEU A 79 0.09 -11.67 -7.23
C LEU A 79 0.77 -10.32 -7.00
N TYR A 80 0.67 -9.77 -5.79
CA TYR A 80 1.14 -8.45 -5.43
C TYR A 80 2.07 -8.49 -4.21
N PRO A 81 3.38 -8.63 -4.45
CA PRO A 81 4.36 -8.64 -3.36
C PRO A 81 4.44 -7.30 -2.62
N ILE A 82 3.90 -6.23 -3.20
CA ILE A 82 3.78 -4.91 -2.59
C ILE A 82 2.32 -4.45 -2.69
N GLN A 83 1.75 -4.06 -1.56
CA GLN A 83 0.35 -3.66 -1.46
C GLN A 83 0.25 -2.35 -0.68
N PHE A 84 -0.40 -1.33 -1.29
CA PHE A 84 -0.66 -0.04 -0.67
C PHE A 84 -2.13 0.08 -0.28
N TYR A 85 -2.35 0.51 0.96
CA TYR A 85 -3.68 0.73 1.54
C TYR A 85 -3.81 2.12 2.15
N GLY A 86 -4.97 2.71 2.02
CA GLY A 86 -5.37 3.95 2.67
C GLY A 86 -6.41 3.72 3.77
N HIS A 87 -7.37 4.62 3.88
CA HIS A 87 -8.59 4.58 4.73
C HIS A 87 -8.38 4.62 6.24
N VAL A 88 -7.55 3.77 6.80
CA VAL A 88 -7.39 3.57 8.26
C VAL A 88 -6.70 4.74 8.98
N HIS A 89 -6.19 5.72 8.26
CA HIS A 89 -5.52 6.93 8.78
C HIS A 89 -4.38 6.67 9.79
N HIS A 90 -3.99 5.41 9.95
CA HIS A 90 -2.89 4.99 10.79
C HIS A 90 -1.81 4.36 9.93
N GLN A 91 -0.60 4.88 10.07
CA GLN A 91 0.55 4.36 9.32
C GLN A 91 1.02 3.05 9.97
N SER A 92 1.15 2.02 9.17
CA SER A 92 1.78 0.77 9.58
C SER A 92 2.36 0.02 8.38
N ILE A 93 3.31 -0.86 8.65
CA ILE A 93 3.99 -1.68 7.65
C ILE A 93 4.01 -3.12 8.13
N GLU A 94 3.45 -4.01 7.33
CA GLU A 94 3.45 -5.45 7.59
C GLU A 94 4.35 -6.16 6.58
N LYS A 95 5.16 -7.12 7.07
CA LYS A 95 6.17 -7.86 6.30
C LYS A 95 6.01 -9.36 6.51
N ASN A 96 4.90 -9.91 6.03
CA ASN A 96 4.54 -11.32 6.19
C ASN A 96 4.47 -12.03 4.82
N GLY A 97 5.62 -12.27 4.18
CA GLY A 97 5.68 -12.83 2.82
C GLY A 97 5.36 -11.80 1.74
N THR A 98 4.57 -10.78 2.03
CA THR A 98 4.29 -9.60 1.23
C THR A 98 4.58 -8.33 2.02
N LEU A 99 4.83 -7.23 1.33
CA LEU A 99 5.00 -5.91 1.92
C LEU A 99 3.68 -5.16 1.83
N LYS A 100 2.95 -5.05 2.95
CA LYS A 100 1.71 -4.28 3.06
C LYS A 100 2.02 -2.95 3.73
N ILE A 101 1.71 -1.85 3.06
CA ILE A 101 1.97 -0.48 3.52
C ILE A 101 0.62 0.22 3.68
N PHE A 102 0.28 0.52 4.92
CA PHE A 102 -0.89 1.31 5.27
C PHE A 102 -0.44 2.76 5.38
N SER A 103 -0.95 3.59 4.51
CA SER A 103 -0.63 5.01 4.49
C SER A 103 -1.33 5.70 5.67
N GLY A 104 -0.60 6.54 6.39
CA GLY A 104 -1.20 7.50 7.28
C GLY A 104 -2.04 8.53 6.49
N ALA A 105 -2.61 9.49 7.18
CA ALA A 105 -3.28 10.64 6.57
C ALA A 105 -2.57 11.93 6.95
N ILE A 106 -2.46 12.86 5.98
CA ILE A 106 -1.83 14.17 6.21
C ILE A 106 -2.79 15.10 6.97
N MET A 107 -4.09 14.90 6.82
CA MET A 107 -5.13 15.71 7.45
C MET A 107 -6.13 14.84 8.19
N PRO A 108 -6.63 15.29 9.37
CA PRO A 108 -7.66 14.58 10.08
C PRO A 108 -8.98 14.58 9.30
N PRO A 109 -9.85 13.60 9.51
CA PRO A 109 -11.20 13.60 8.97
C PRO A 109 -11.97 14.86 9.36
N LYS A 110 -12.87 15.30 8.49
CA LYS A 110 -13.73 16.45 8.75
C LYS A 110 -14.61 16.19 9.99
N GLY A 111 -14.49 17.02 11.00
CA GLY A 111 -15.28 16.94 12.23
C GLY A 111 -14.52 16.42 13.45
N GLU A 112 -13.37 15.84 13.27
CA GLU A 112 -12.44 15.53 14.36
C GLU A 112 -11.58 16.77 14.59
N SER A 113 -12.08 17.67 15.43
CA SER A 113 -11.46 18.98 15.68
C SER A 113 -10.28 18.94 16.63
N ASN A 114 -9.96 17.76 17.19
CA ASN A 114 -8.92 17.63 18.19
C ASN A 114 -8.02 16.48 17.84
N CYS A 115 -6.72 16.75 17.78
CA CYS A 115 -5.65 15.73 17.80
C CYS A 115 -5.63 14.93 19.13
N GLU A 116 -6.73 14.90 19.87
CA GLU A 116 -6.82 14.35 21.23
C GLU A 116 -6.84 12.81 21.23
N ASP A 117 -7.20 12.17 20.12
CA ASP A 117 -7.32 10.71 20.05
C ASP A 117 -6.13 10.03 19.32
N GLY A 118 -4.95 10.65 19.32
CA GLY A 118 -3.73 10.02 18.80
C GLY A 118 -3.59 10.04 17.28
N TYR A 119 -4.37 10.89 16.58
CA TYR A 119 -4.15 11.14 15.17
C TYR A 119 -2.84 11.91 14.96
N GLU A 120 -1.93 11.29 14.27
CA GLU A 120 -0.65 11.89 13.90
C GLU A 120 -0.56 12.01 12.38
N PRO A 121 -0.49 13.26 11.82
CA PRO A 121 -0.32 13.42 10.39
C PRO A 121 0.96 12.74 9.91
N VAL A 122 0.84 11.76 9.02
CA VAL A 122 1.96 10.98 8.50
C VAL A 122 1.82 10.79 6.99
N PHE A 123 2.93 10.81 6.28
CA PHE A 123 3.03 10.29 4.91
C PHE A 123 4.33 9.49 4.73
N ASN A 124 4.39 8.67 3.68
CA ASN A 124 5.54 7.84 3.37
C ASN A 124 6.19 8.28 2.05
N ILE A 125 7.52 8.34 2.01
CA ILE A 125 8.30 8.36 0.77
C ILE A 125 8.87 6.96 0.57
N ILE A 126 8.59 6.35 -0.59
CA ILE A 126 9.00 5.00 -0.88
C ILE A 126 10.03 5.03 -1.99
N GLU A 127 11.19 4.44 -1.71
CA GLU A 127 12.28 4.32 -2.67
C GLU A 127 12.36 2.88 -3.19
N PHE A 128 12.53 2.77 -4.50
CA PHE A 128 12.78 1.51 -5.18
C PHE A 128 14.14 1.54 -5.84
N LYS A 129 14.97 0.52 -5.59
CA LYS A 129 16.31 0.40 -6.17
C LYS A 129 16.49 -0.96 -6.82
N ASP A 130 17.09 -0.99 -8.02
CA ASP A 130 17.53 -2.21 -8.71
C ASP A 130 18.70 -2.84 -7.95
N GLY A 131 18.62 -4.13 -7.64
CA GLY A 131 19.58 -4.90 -6.87
C GLY A 131 20.09 -6.16 -7.58
N HIS A 132 20.03 -6.24 -8.92
CA HIS A 132 20.49 -7.42 -9.68
C HIS A 132 19.82 -8.73 -9.24
N GLY A 133 18.59 -8.96 -9.68
CA GLY A 133 17.77 -10.13 -9.32
C GLY A 133 16.68 -9.81 -8.31
N PHE A 134 16.73 -8.64 -7.69
CA PHE A 134 15.71 -8.18 -6.74
C PHE A 134 15.52 -6.66 -6.84
N ILE A 135 14.39 -6.20 -6.31
CA ILE A 135 14.15 -4.77 -6.07
C ILE A 135 14.20 -4.53 -4.58
N THR A 136 15.05 -3.60 -4.15
CA THR A 136 15.06 -3.11 -2.76
C THR A 136 13.99 -2.04 -2.61
N VAL A 137 13.16 -2.18 -1.58
CA VAL A 137 12.10 -1.23 -1.19
C VAL A 137 12.42 -0.65 0.17
N THR A 138 12.55 0.67 0.24
CA THR A 138 12.74 1.40 1.50
C THR A 138 11.55 2.33 1.73
N VAL A 139 10.93 2.23 2.90
CA VAL A 139 9.82 3.08 3.31
C VAL A 139 10.34 4.10 4.32
N ASN A 140 10.24 5.38 3.95
CA ASN A 140 10.68 6.50 4.76
C ASN A 140 9.45 7.29 5.24
N PRO A 141 8.97 7.07 6.47
CA PRO A 141 7.83 7.80 7.00
C PRO A 141 8.25 9.20 7.48
N TYR A 142 7.33 10.15 7.30
CA TYR A 142 7.44 11.54 7.74
C TYR A 142 6.23 11.88 8.59
N GLN A 143 6.46 12.31 9.83
CA GLN A 143 5.44 12.67 10.79
C GLN A 143 5.44 14.17 11.03
N TRP A 144 4.24 14.74 11.21
CA TRP A 144 4.08 16.14 11.56
C TRP A 144 4.42 16.38 13.03
N GLU A 145 5.28 17.35 13.28
CA GLU A 145 5.63 17.82 14.62
C GLU A 145 5.28 19.31 14.76
N TRP A 146 4.51 19.60 15.80
CA TRP A 146 4.19 21.00 16.14
C TRP A 146 5.38 21.68 16.78
N THR A 147 5.83 22.79 16.21
CA THR A 147 6.89 23.65 16.76
C THR A 147 6.29 24.77 17.61
N SER A 148 5.03 25.14 17.34
CA SER A 148 4.23 26.08 18.10
C SER A 148 2.74 25.83 17.89
N LYS A 149 1.86 26.62 18.51
CA LYS A 149 0.40 26.45 18.40
C LYS A 149 -0.13 26.48 16.95
N ASN A 150 0.53 27.23 16.06
CA ASN A 150 0.08 27.44 14.69
C ASN A 150 1.13 27.10 13.64
N ASP A 151 2.21 26.45 14.02
CA ASP A 151 3.32 26.12 13.14
C ASP A 151 3.87 24.74 13.44
N GLY A 152 4.37 24.05 12.43
CA GLY A 152 4.94 22.72 12.51
C GLY A 152 5.62 22.33 11.21
N ARG A 153 6.18 21.15 11.18
CA ARG A 153 6.83 20.61 10.00
C ARG A 153 6.77 19.09 10.00
N PHE A 154 6.87 18.49 8.81
CA PHE A 154 7.11 17.06 8.69
C PHE A 154 8.59 16.77 8.93
N ASN A 155 8.87 15.88 9.87
CA ASN A 155 10.19 15.34 10.11
C ASN A 155 10.23 13.86 9.75
N ALA A 156 11.37 13.43 9.20
CA ALA A 156 11.60 12.01 8.99
C ALA A 156 11.67 11.31 10.35
N ILE A 157 10.89 10.26 10.50
CA ILE A 157 11.03 9.32 11.62
C ILE A 157 11.89 8.16 11.16
N GLN A 158 12.30 7.29 12.10
CA GLN A 158 13.20 6.19 11.78
C GLN A 158 12.61 5.35 10.63
N PRO A 159 13.33 5.16 9.52
CA PRO A 159 12.86 4.34 8.42
C PRO A 159 12.75 2.88 8.85
N GLU A 160 11.78 2.19 8.27
CA GLU A 160 11.70 0.75 8.42
C GLU A 160 12.86 0.05 7.71
N PRO A 161 13.35 -1.10 8.22
CA PRO A 161 14.36 -1.90 7.52
C PRO A 161 13.93 -2.16 6.08
N SER A 162 14.84 -2.01 5.14
CA SER A 162 14.60 -2.25 3.72
C SER A 162 14.16 -3.69 3.47
N CYS A 163 13.32 -3.87 2.47
CA CYS A 163 12.87 -5.18 2.01
C CYS A 163 13.40 -5.44 0.60
N GLN A 164 13.72 -6.69 0.30
CA GLN A 164 14.11 -7.13 -1.03
C GLN A 164 13.02 -8.05 -1.59
N ILE A 165 12.61 -7.78 -2.82
CA ILE A 165 11.63 -8.59 -3.56
C ILE A 165 12.36 -9.23 -4.71
N ASN A 166 12.44 -10.56 -4.70
CA ASN A 166 13.03 -11.33 -5.80
C ASN A 166 12.18 -11.15 -7.07
N VAL A 167 12.83 -10.87 -8.19
CA VAL A 167 12.18 -10.61 -9.49
C VAL A 167 12.57 -11.64 -10.55
N ASP A 168 13.67 -12.38 -10.35
CA ASP A 168 14.19 -13.33 -11.34
C ASP A 168 13.34 -14.60 -11.43
N ASP A 169 12.62 -14.95 -10.37
CA ASP A 169 11.67 -16.06 -10.37
C ASP A 169 10.23 -15.54 -10.32
N SER A 170 9.63 -15.35 -11.48
CA SER A 170 8.23 -14.90 -11.57
C SER A 170 7.20 -15.93 -11.08
N SER A 171 7.62 -17.17 -10.79
CA SER A 171 6.74 -18.19 -10.24
C SER A 171 6.37 -17.88 -8.79
N GLN A 172 7.31 -17.26 -8.05
CA GLN A 172 7.09 -16.84 -6.65
C GLN A 172 7.86 -15.56 -6.34
N TYR A 173 7.15 -14.53 -5.87
CA TYR A 173 7.81 -13.41 -5.22
C TYR A 173 8.24 -13.83 -3.82
N ALA A 174 9.51 -13.62 -3.49
CA ALA A 174 10.03 -13.84 -2.14
C ALA A 174 10.43 -12.51 -1.53
N LEU A 175 9.87 -12.20 -0.37
CA LEU A 175 10.25 -11.05 0.43
C LEU A 175 11.38 -11.45 1.39
N SER A 176 12.46 -10.70 1.40
CA SER A 176 13.50 -10.78 2.41
C SER A 176 13.73 -9.42 3.08
N ILE A 177 14.06 -9.42 4.35
CA ILE A 177 14.35 -8.20 5.12
C ILE A 177 15.86 -8.09 5.24
N GLU A 178 16.40 -6.93 4.89
CA GLU A 178 17.83 -6.64 5.12
C GLU A 178 18.10 -6.61 6.63
N LYS A 179 19.19 -7.26 7.04
CA LYS A 179 19.61 -7.34 8.45
C LYS A 179 20.50 -6.16 8.83
#